data_4c5cd3708929e1dcc63638f9288c08c7
#
_entry.id   4c5cd3708929e1dcc63638f9288c08c7
#
_cell.length_a   1.000
_cell.length_b   1.000
_cell.length_c   1.000
_cell.angle_alpha   90.00
_cell.angle_beta   90.00
_cell.angle_gamma   90.00
#
_symmetry.space_group_name_H-M   'P 1'
#
loop_
_entity.id
_entity.type
_entity.pdbx_description
1 polymer ?
#
loop_
_entity_poly.entity_id
_entity_poly.type
_entity_poly.pdbx_seq_one_letter_code
_entity_poly.pdbx_strand_id
1 'polypeptide(L)'
;MTSSRSPIGCLGRVTRHGAIRPGRTGEVMVEMGGGVQAFMARDADGGSIEADEEIVVVDRIAERTLIVTRVYDRPQSVPEESA
;
A
#
# COMPACT_ATOMS: atom_id res chain seq x y z
N MET A 1 23.05 -9.92 11.33
CA MET A 1 22.60 -9.90 11.03
C MET A 1 22.07 -9.24 10.28
N THR A 2 21.76 -9.18 9.77
CA THR A 2 21.28 -8.68 9.17
C THR A 2 20.30 -8.47 8.89
N SER A 3 19.81 -8.26 8.85
CA SER A 3 18.73 -8.25 8.77
C SER A 3 18.18 -7.67 7.75
N SER A 4 17.71 -8.23 6.95
CA SER A 4 17.05 -7.67 5.92
C SER A 4 15.74 -7.24 6.37
N ARG A 5 15.33 -6.12 6.03
CA ARG A 5 14.08 -5.69 6.38
C ARG A 5 13.12 -6.07 5.37
N SER A 6 12.03 -6.63 5.76
CA SER A 6 10.93 -6.97 4.88
C SER A 6 9.99 -5.78 4.83
N PRO A 7 9.47 -5.43 3.66
CA PRO A 7 8.47 -4.37 3.59
C PRO A 7 7.10 -4.82 4.09
N ILE A 8 6.90 -6.10 4.31
CA ILE A 8 5.59 -6.60 4.73
C ILE A 8 5.25 -6.03 6.09
N GLY A 9 4.06 -5.49 6.22
CA GLY A 9 3.62 -4.86 7.45
C GLY A 9 3.93 -3.37 7.55
N CYS A 10 4.72 -2.86 6.61
CA CYS A 10 5.05 -1.45 6.64
C CYS A 10 3.94 -0.61 6.02
N LEU A 11 3.88 0.63 6.43
CA LEU A 11 2.92 1.58 5.88
C LEU A 11 3.56 2.32 4.73
N GLY A 12 2.73 2.77 3.84
CA GLY A 12 3.20 3.55 2.72
C GLY A 12 2.07 4.36 2.13
N ARG A 13 2.32 4.91 0.95
CA ARG A 13 1.36 5.78 0.31
C ARG A 13 1.53 5.66 -1.19
N VAL A 14 0.42 5.62 -1.91
CA VAL A 14 0.45 5.60 -3.37
C VAL A 14 0.96 6.95 -3.85
N THR A 15 1.88 6.95 -4.79
CA THR A 15 2.45 8.20 -5.26
C THR A 15 1.44 8.93 -6.12
N ARG A 16 1.74 10.21 -6.36
CA ARG A 16 0.81 11.06 -7.06
C ARG A 16 0.45 10.54 -8.44
N HIS A 17 1.38 9.93 -9.13
CA HIS A 17 1.12 9.43 -10.47
C HIS A 17 1.12 7.91 -10.51
N GLY A 18 1.05 7.27 -9.37
CA GLY A 18 1.20 5.83 -9.28
C GLY A 18 -0.06 5.07 -8.91
N ALA A 19 -1.23 5.61 -9.20
CA ALA A 19 -2.47 4.94 -8.84
C ALA A 19 -2.47 3.50 -9.31
N ILE A 20 -3.01 2.62 -8.48
CA ILE A 20 -3.08 1.20 -8.78
C ILE A 20 -4.41 0.93 -9.44
N ARG A 21 -4.40 0.10 -10.48
CA ARG A 21 -5.60 -0.26 -11.22
C ARG A 21 -5.68 -1.76 -11.37
N PRO A 22 -6.85 -2.32 -11.60
CA PRO A 22 -6.98 -3.76 -11.77
C PRO A 22 -6.08 -4.25 -12.89
N GLY A 23 -5.29 -5.28 -12.60
CA GLY A 23 -4.39 -5.83 -13.60
C GLY A 23 -3.18 -4.98 -13.91
N ARG A 24 -2.95 -3.92 -13.14
CA ARG A 24 -1.88 -3.02 -13.46
C ARG A 24 -1.23 -2.54 -12.19
N THR A 25 0.07 -2.59 -12.11
CA THR A 25 0.76 -2.12 -10.93
C THR A 25 0.78 -0.61 -10.90
N GLY A 26 0.79 -0.08 -9.70
CA GLY A 26 1.06 1.33 -9.49
C GLY A 26 2.35 1.48 -8.74
N GLU A 27 2.57 2.64 -8.17
CA GLU A 27 3.79 2.91 -7.44
C GLU A 27 3.46 3.38 -6.05
N VAL A 28 4.18 2.85 -5.07
CA VAL A 28 3.99 3.26 -3.68
C VAL A 28 5.33 3.61 -3.08
N MET A 29 5.30 4.51 -2.12
CA MET A 29 6.46 4.82 -1.29
C MET A 29 6.20 4.17 0.05
N VAL A 30 7.11 3.32 0.49
CA VAL A 30 6.94 2.55 1.71
C VAL A 30 7.96 3.00 2.74
N GLU A 31 7.50 3.22 3.94
CA GLU A 31 8.37 3.65 5.02
C GLU A 31 9.02 2.43 5.64
N MET A 32 10.30 2.32 5.45
CA MET A 32 11.07 1.24 6.03
C MET A 32 12.03 1.84 7.03
N GLY A 33 12.55 1.06 7.89
CA GLY A 33 13.25 1.55 9.03
C GLY A 33 14.30 2.62 8.82
N GLY A 34 14.87 2.78 7.74
CA GLY A 34 15.88 3.79 7.52
C GLY A 34 15.51 4.85 6.54
N GLY A 35 14.27 4.84 6.08
CA GLY A 35 13.85 5.83 5.11
C GLY A 35 12.69 5.32 4.30
N VAL A 36 12.50 5.90 3.14
CA VAL A 36 11.37 5.60 2.30
C VAL A 36 11.87 5.02 0.99
N GLN A 37 11.25 3.96 0.53
CA GLN A 37 11.65 3.33 -0.73
C GLN A 37 10.45 3.18 -1.65
N ALA A 38 10.71 3.25 -2.93
CA ALA A 38 9.66 3.11 -3.94
C ALA A 38 9.55 1.66 -4.37
N PHE A 39 8.32 1.20 -4.55
CA PHE A 39 8.04 -0.14 -5.04
C PHE A 39 6.88 -0.08 -6.00
N MET A 40 6.80 -1.08 -6.86
CA MET A 40 5.57 -1.29 -7.62
C MET A 40 4.61 -2.06 -6.74
N ALA A 41 3.33 -1.88 -6.95
CA ALA A 41 2.35 -2.52 -6.07
C ALA A 41 1.05 -2.81 -6.78
N ARG A 42 0.39 -3.84 -6.28
CA ARG A 42 -0.95 -4.20 -6.71
C ARG A 42 -1.86 -4.25 -5.50
N ASP A 43 -3.13 -3.99 -5.73
CA ASP A 43 -4.12 -4.10 -4.68
C ASP A 43 -4.37 -5.58 -4.36
N ALA A 44 -4.39 -5.91 -3.09
CA ALA A 44 -4.63 -7.29 -2.66
C ALA A 44 -5.97 -7.82 -3.17
N ASP A 45 -6.94 -6.95 -3.34
CA ASP A 45 -8.24 -7.35 -3.82
C ASP A 45 -8.38 -7.23 -5.32
N GLY A 46 -7.33 -6.87 -6.01
CA GLY A 46 -7.38 -6.75 -7.46
C GLY A 46 -8.11 -5.52 -7.96
N GLY A 47 -8.34 -4.55 -7.11
CA GLY A 47 -9.07 -3.36 -7.49
C GLY A 47 -8.16 -2.17 -7.74
N SER A 48 -8.64 -1.00 -7.37
CA SER A 48 -7.92 0.25 -7.58
C SER A 48 -7.60 0.91 -6.26
N ILE A 49 -6.47 1.57 -6.20
CA ILE A 49 -6.13 2.42 -5.07
C ILE A 49 -5.65 3.74 -5.66
N GLU A 50 -6.27 4.81 -5.24
CA GLU A 50 -6.01 6.10 -5.85
C GLU A 50 -4.72 6.71 -5.34
N ALA A 51 -4.25 7.73 -6.05
CA ALA A 51 -3.05 8.44 -5.65
C ALA A 51 -3.23 9.01 -4.25
N ASP A 52 -2.14 9.05 -3.53
CA ASP A 52 -2.07 9.61 -2.19
C ASP A 52 -2.80 8.83 -1.11
N GLU A 53 -3.39 7.69 -1.44
CA GLU A 53 -4.03 6.88 -0.41
C GLU A 53 -2.99 6.13 0.40
N GLU A 54 -3.27 5.95 1.65
CA GLU A 54 -2.38 5.24 2.55
C GLU A 54 -2.60 3.75 2.42
N ILE A 55 -1.51 3.00 2.41
CA ILE A 55 -1.60 1.55 2.25
C ILE A 55 -0.70 0.85 3.25
N VAL A 56 -0.96 -0.42 3.43
CA VAL A 56 -0.09 -1.28 4.20
C VAL A 56 0.30 -2.45 3.31
N VAL A 57 1.55 -2.85 3.41
CA VAL A 57 2.07 -3.94 2.59
C VAL A 57 1.68 -5.26 3.23
N VAL A 58 1.02 -6.11 2.47
CA VAL A 58 0.59 -7.41 3.00
C VAL A 58 1.36 -8.56 2.42
N ASP A 59 2.04 -8.40 1.30
CA ASP A 59 2.82 -9.48 0.72
C ASP A 59 3.82 -8.92 -0.27
N ARG A 60 4.68 -9.77 -0.76
CA ARG A 60 5.69 -9.40 -1.73
C ARG A 60 5.79 -10.51 -2.75
N ILE A 61 5.56 -10.18 -4.01
CA ILE A 61 5.54 -11.19 -5.05
C ILE A 61 6.78 -11.15 -5.94
N ALA A 62 7.56 -10.09 -5.84
CA ALA A 62 8.82 -10.01 -6.56
C ALA A 62 9.67 -9.01 -5.80
N GLU A 63 10.93 -8.92 -6.22
CA GLU A 63 11.84 -8.09 -5.46
C GLU A 63 11.35 -6.66 -5.29
N ARG A 64 10.73 -6.12 -6.31
CA ARG A 64 10.26 -4.74 -6.24
C ARG A 64 8.76 -4.62 -6.42
N THR A 65 8.03 -5.70 -6.31
CA THR A 65 6.58 -5.66 -6.48
C THR A 65 5.90 -6.21 -5.24
N LEU A 66 5.02 -5.42 -4.70
CA LEU A 66 4.36 -5.72 -3.44
C LEU A 66 2.86 -5.87 -3.66
N ILE A 67 2.23 -6.52 -2.72
CA ILE A 67 0.78 -6.57 -2.63
C ILE A 67 0.42 -5.69 -1.46
N VAL A 68 -0.47 -4.76 -1.66
CA VAL A 68 -0.84 -3.79 -0.64
C VAL A 68 -2.34 -3.71 -0.51
N THR A 69 -2.79 -3.15 0.60
CA THR A 69 -4.21 -2.91 0.80
C THR A 69 -4.35 -1.52 1.40
N ARG A 70 -5.53 -0.93 1.22
CA ARG A 70 -5.79 0.36 1.81
C ARG A 70 -5.83 0.27 3.31
N VAL A 71 -5.41 1.33 3.94
CA VAL A 71 -5.54 1.45 5.37
C VAL A 71 -6.85 2.19 5.61
N TYR A 72 -7.83 1.48 6.21
CA TYR A 72 -9.07 2.13 6.53
C TYR A 72 -8.95 2.56 7.94
N ASP A 73 -8.87 3.81 8.19
CA ASP A 73 -8.70 4.20 9.51
C ASP A 73 -9.99 4.44 10.14
N ARG A 74 -11.09 4.26 9.58
CA ARG A 74 -12.20 4.39 10.23
C ARG A 74 -13.27 4.13 9.50
N PRO A 75 -14.07 3.76 10.04
CA PRO A 75 -15.16 3.36 9.45
C PRO A 75 -15.89 4.53 9.13
N GLN A 76 -15.84 5.16 8.79
CA GLN A 76 -16.44 6.10 8.42
C GLN A 76 -17.59 6.00 8.16
N SER A 77 -18.05 5.69 8.27
CA SER A 77 -18.93 5.40 8.10
C SER A 77 -19.70 5.23 8.78
N VAL A 78 -19.89 5.23 9.05
CA VAL A 78 -20.48 5.06 9.69
C VAL A 78 -21.15 5.74 10.09
N PRO A 79 -21.62 5.84 10.09
CA PRO A 79 -22.23 6.21 10.50
C PRO A 79 -23.01 6.59 10.74
N GLU A 80 -23.16 6.43 10.44
CA GLU A 80 -23.73 6.64 10.68
C GLU A 80 -24.41 6.78 11.10
N GLU A 81 -24.50 6.68 11.01
CA GLU A 81 -25.01 6.66 11.45
C GLU A 81 -25.63 6.91 11.89
N SER A 82 -25.79 6.75 11.80
CA SER A 82 -26.34 6.79 12.25
C SER A 82 -26.89 7.12 12.59
N ALA A 83 -27.04 7.06 12.47
CA ALA A 83 -27.61 7.24 12.86
C ALA A 83 -28.13 7.48 13.11
#